data_9a6e6dea3ef67848243385f9423d5b86
#
_entry.id   9a6e6dea3ef67848243385f9423d5b86
#
_cell.length_a   1.000
_cell.length_b   1.000
_cell.length_c   1.000
_cell.angle_alpha   90.00
_cell.angle_beta   90.00
_cell.angle_gamma   90.00
#
_symmetry.space_group_name_H-M   'P 1'
#
loop_
_entity.id
_entity.type
_entity.pdbx_description
1 polymer ?
#
loop_
_entity_poly.entity_id
_entity_poly.type
_entity_poly.pdbx_seq_one_letter_code
_entity_poly.pdbx_strand_id
1 'polypeptide(L)'
;LEAELAARDERRVRTSLKLSGLPSGHTLSNFDFAFQPSVERSRIETLATCAWIREKESLLIQGPPGVGKTHLAVALGVRAIENGFSVAFHRLEDLLAALKRDADVSPQRLRQRKHMNVALLIIDEVGFEPMTRSEASLFFRLVSYRYGRGSILITTNKGVAEWPAVLAGDEVL
;
A
#
# COMPACT_ATOMS: atom_id res chain seq x y z
N LEU A 1 25.23 -13.45 21.58
CA LEU A 1 23.83 -13.78 21.34
C LEU A 1 23.01 -12.56 20.88
N GLU A 2 23.05 -11.43 21.64
CA GLU A 2 22.33 -10.20 21.27
C GLU A 2 22.82 -9.60 19.95
N ALA A 3 24.14 -9.52 19.72
CA ALA A 3 24.72 -9.03 18.47
C ALA A 3 24.36 -9.92 17.27
N GLU A 4 24.25 -11.22 17.46
CA GLU A 4 23.85 -12.16 16.42
C GLU A 4 22.36 -12.03 16.07
N LEU A 5 21.50 -11.82 17.05
CA LEU A 5 20.08 -11.56 16.85
C LEU A 5 19.85 -10.24 16.12
N ALA A 6 20.57 -9.18 16.51
CA ALA A 6 20.52 -7.88 15.83
C ALA A 6 20.97 -7.98 14.36
N ALA A 7 22.09 -8.66 14.09
CA ALA A 7 22.57 -8.87 12.72
C ALA A 7 21.61 -9.70 11.86
N ARG A 8 20.92 -10.65 12.45
CA ARG A 8 19.89 -11.46 11.80
C ARG A 8 18.66 -10.62 11.46
N ASP A 9 18.23 -9.78 12.37
CA ASP A 9 17.10 -8.87 12.16
C ASP A 9 17.39 -7.82 11.09
N GLU A 10 18.56 -7.22 11.09
CA GLU A 10 19.01 -6.30 10.04
C GLU A 10 19.00 -6.95 8.65
N ARG A 11 19.48 -8.18 8.54
CA ARG A 11 19.45 -8.93 7.27
C ARG A 11 18.02 -9.21 6.80
N ARG A 12 17.14 -9.58 7.73
CA ARG A 12 15.72 -9.78 7.47
C ARG A 12 15.08 -8.51 6.90
N VAL A 13 15.25 -7.39 7.58
CA VAL A 13 14.71 -6.08 7.17
C VAL A 13 15.24 -5.70 5.79
N ARG A 14 16.54 -5.79 5.57
CA ARG A 14 17.16 -5.48 4.28
C ARG A 14 16.61 -6.33 3.14
N THR A 15 16.45 -7.61 3.34
CA THR A 15 15.88 -8.53 2.35
C THR A 15 14.41 -8.21 2.09
N SER A 16 13.63 -7.97 3.12
CA SER A 16 12.21 -7.62 3.01
C SER A 16 12.01 -6.30 2.26
N LEU A 17 12.85 -5.30 2.51
CA LEU A 17 12.83 -4.02 1.78
C LEU A 17 13.07 -4.23 0.27
N LYS A 18 14.06 -5.03 -0.09
CA LYS A 18 14.33 -5.35 -1.51
C LYS A 18 13.15 -6.05 -2.19
N LEU A 19 12.53 -6.99 -1.50
CA LEU A 19 11.43 -7.78 -2.04
C LEU A 19 10.10 -7.03 -2.08
N SER A 20 9.94 -5.98 -1.28
CA SER A 20 8.69 -5.22 -1.16
C SER A 20 8.38 -4.35 -2.38
N GLY A 21 9.39 -3.94 -3.13
CA GLY A 21 9.26 -2.95 -4.20
C GLY A 21 9.15 -1.50 -3.69
N LEU A 22 9.32 -1.25 -2.39
CA LEU A 22 9.29 0.10 -1.82
C LEU A 22 10.40 0.97 -2.42
N PRO A 23 10.09 2.20 -2.88
CA PRO A 23 11.10 3.19 -3.23
C PRO A 23 12.03 3.48 -2.05
N SER A 24 13.31 3.70 -2.31
CA SER A 24 14.29 4.06 -1.28
C SER A 24 14.21 5.53 -0.89
N GLY A 25 14.70 5.88 0.30
CA GLY A 25 14.89 7.26 0.73
C GLY A 25 13.68 7.93 1.38
N HIS A 26 12.56 7.25 1.51
CA HIS A 26 11.36 7.78 2.17
C HIS A 26 11.17 7.12 3.54
N THR A 27 11.46 7.88 4.60
CA THR A 27 11.30 7.44 6.00
C THR A 27 10.50 8.48 6.79
N LEU A 28 10.01 8.12 7.97
CA LEU A 28 9.34 9.08 8.85
C LEU A 28 10.32 10.10 9.40
N SER A 29 11.58 9.75 9.57
CA SER A 29 12.61 10.65 10.07
C SER A 29 12.96 11.79 9.10
N ASN A 30 12.80 11.60 7.79
CA ASN A 30 13.04 12.61 6.78
C ASN A 30 11.76 13.23 6.19
N PHE A 31 10.59 12.93 6.75
CA PHE A 31 9.34 13.59 6.38
C PHE A 31 9.25 14.98 7.03
N ASP A 32 8.98 16.00 6.22
CA ASP A 32 8.88 17.37 6.70
C ASP A 32 7.44 17.69 7.14
N PHE A 33 7.17 17.52 8.43
CA PHE A 33 5.88 17.87 9.03
C PHE A 33 5.61 19.39 9.05
N ALA A 34 6.65 20.20 9.03
CA ALA A 34 6.49 21.67 8.99
C ALA A 34 5.99 22.13 7.62
N PHE A 35 6.40 21.45 6.55
CA PHE A 35 5.92 21.72 5.20
C PHE A 35 4.45 21.29 5.01
N GLN A 36 3.99 20.29 5.76
CA GLN A 36 2.61 19.78 5.69
C GLN A 36 1.91 19.85 7.06
N PRO A 37 1.49 21.06 7.49
CA PRO A 37 0.88 21.26 8.81
C PRO A 37 -0.49 20.58 8.97
N SER A 38 -1.15 20.19 7.88
CA SER A 38 -2.39 19.42 7.90
C SER A 38 -2.19 17.96 8.35
N VAL A 39 -0.95 17.48 8.37
CA VAL A 39 -0.59 16.13 8.82
C VAL A 39 -0.15 16.19 10.27
N GLU A 40 -0.97 15.65 11.16
CA GLU A 40 -0.63 15.58 12.59
C GLU A 40 0.42 14.50 12.83
N ARG A 41 1.59 14.91 13.36
CA ARG A 41 2.69 13.99 13.71
C ARG A 41 2.22 12.85 14.63
N SER A 42 1.43 13.16 15.66
CA SER A 42 0.92 12.18 16.61
C SER A 42 0.07 11.08 15.94
N ARG A 43 -0.70 11.45 14.94
CA ARG A 43 -1.50 10.51 14.16
C ARG A 43 -0.62 9.56 13.33
N ILE A 44 0.42 10.10 12.71
CA ILE A 44 1.40 9.31 11.94
C ILE A 44 2.19 8.39 12.87
N GLU A 45 2.60 8.86 14.04
CA GLU A 45 3.29 8.04 15.05
C GLU A 45 2.42 6.87 15.54
N THR A 46 1.11 7.10 15.71
CA THR A 46 0.15 6.04 16.03
C THR A 46 0.04 5.02 14.89
N LEU A 47 -0.05 5.46 13.65
CA LEU A 47 -0.06 4.57 12.49
C LEU A 47 1.25 3.79 12.35
N ALA A 48 2.38 4.39 12.72
CA ALA A 48 3.69 3.76 12.70
C ALA A 48 3.84 2.60 13.71
N THR A 49 2.95 2.47 14.68
CA THR A 49 2.88 1.30 15.58
C THR A 49 2.38 0.04 14.87
N CYS A 50 1.78 0.19 13.70
CA CYS A 50 1.25 -0.90 12.87
C CYS A 50 0.10 -1.70 13.51
N ALA A 51 -0.55 -1.17 14.55
CA ALA A 51 -1.71 -1.84 15.17
C ALA A 51 -2.84 -2.08 14.15
N TRP A 52 -3.10 -1.11 13.28
CA TRP A 52 -4.08 -1.21 12.19
C TRP A 52 -3.80 -2.37 11.22
N ILE A 53 -2.53 -2.71 10.99
CA ILE A 53 -2.14 -3.85 10.16
C ILE A 53 -2.44 -5.17 10.87
N ARG A 54 -2.17 -5.27 12.18
CA ARG A 54 -2.54 -6.46 12.97
C ARG A 54 -4.03 -6.72 12.95
N GLU A 55 -4.83 -5.67 13.00
CA GLU A 55 -6.29 -5.71 12.95
C GLU A 55 -6.86 -5.84 11.53
N LYS A 56 -5.98 -5.86 10.52
CA LYS A 56 -6.33 -5.97 9.09
C LYS A 56 -7.25 -4.86 8.61
N GLU A 57 -7.06 -3.68 9.17
CA GLU A 57 -7.71 -2.45 8.73
C GLU A 57 -6.99 -1.86 7.52
N SER A 58 -7.67 -1.03 6.76
CA SER A 58 -7.12 -0.35 5.59
C SER A 58 -6.99 1.15 5.83
N LEU A 59 -6.05 1.79 5.13
CA LEU A 59 -5.74 3.20 5.27
C LEU A 59 -5.82 3.90 3.91
N LEU A 60 -6.47 5.05 3.88
CA LEU A 60 -6.53 5.93 2.73
C LEU A 60 -5.78 7.23 3.03
N ILE A 61 -4.78 7.55 2.22
CA ILE A 61 -4.07 8.84 2.25
C ILE A 61 -4.53 9.66 1.04
N GLN A 62 -5.28 10.70 1.29
CA GLN A 62 -5.86 11.56 0.29
C GLN A 62 -5.26 12.96 0.35
N GLY A 63 -5.04 13.59 -0.79
CA GLY A 63 -4.60 14.97 -0.88
C GLY A 63 -4.17 15.36 -2.28
N PRO A 64 -3.94 16.66 -2.53
CA PRO A 64 -3.48 17.14 -3.83
C PRO A 64 -2.11 16.58 -4.20
N PRO A 65 -1.70 16.64 -5.48
CA PRO A 65 -0.36 16.25 -5.90
C PRO A 65 0.74 17.02 -5.14
N GLY A 66 1.87 16.37 -4.90
CA GLY A 66 3.07 17.01 -4.35
C GLY A 66 3.06 17.27 -2.83
N VAL A 67 2.07 16.77 -2.08
CA VAL A 67 1.98 16.98 -0.63
C VAL A 67 2.68 15.92 0.22
N GLY A 68 3.30 14.91 -0.40
CA GLY A 68 4.05 13.88 0.31
C GLY A 68 3.27 12.61 0.64
N LYS A 69 2.16 12.32 -0.05
CA LYS A 69 1.37 11.10 0.16
C LYS A 69 2.19 9.83 -0.05
N THR A 70 2.91 9.75 -1.15
CA THR A 70 3.78 8.61 -1.47
C THR A 70 4.87 8.46 -0.42
N HIS A 71 5.49 9.55 0.01
CA HIS A 71 6.49 9.53 1.08
C HIS A 71 5.93 8.91 2.37
N LEU A 72 4.75 9.35 2.81
CA LEU A 72 4.10 8.79 4.00
C LEU A 72 3.76 7.31 3.83
N ALA A 73 3.20 6.94 2.70
CA ALA A 73 2.86 5.55 2.41
C ALA A 73 4.08 4.64 2.45
N VAL A 74 5.17 5.06 1.78
CA VAL A 74 6.44 4.32 1.78
C VAL A 74 7.04 4.25 3.18
N ALA A 75 7.05 5.36 3.91
CA ALA A 75 7.58 5.41 5.28
C ALA A 75 6.82 4.49 6.24
N LEU A 76 5.49 4.42 6.13
CA LEU A 76 4.67 3.47 6.89
C LEU A 76 4.93 2.01 6.47
N GLY A 77 5.19 1.77 5.17
CA GLY A 77 5.62 0.47 4.68
C GLY A 77 6.96 0.01 5.25
N VAL A 78 7.93 0.92 5.34
CA VAL A 78 9.22 0.65 5.98
C VAL A 78 9.02 0.29 7.46
N ARG A 79 8.21 1.04 8.18
CA ARG A 79 7.85 0.73 9.58
C ARG A 79 7.18 -0.63 9.72
N ALA A 80 6.29 -0.98 8.80
CA ALA A 80 5.65 -2.29 8.80
C ALA A 80 6.68 -3.42 8.66
N ILE A 81 7.66 -3.28 7.76
CA ILE A 81 8.75 -4.24 7.60
C ILE A 81 9.60 -4.34 8.87
N GLU A 82 9.97 -3.22 9.48
CA GLU A 82 10.71 -3.19 10.75
C GLU A 82 9.94 -3.90 11.87
N ASN A 83 8.61 -3.81 11.87
CA ASN A 83 7.72 -4.52 12.81
C ASN A 83 7.41 -5.98 12.41
N GLY A 84 8.05 -6.52 11.39
CA GLY A 84 7.93 -7.92 10.99
C GLY A 84 6.81 -8.25 10.02
N PHE A 85 6.12 -7.26 9.47
CA PHE A 85 5.06 -7.46 8.48
C PHE A 85 5.63 -7.60 7.06
N SER A 86 5.03 -8.45 6.27
CA SER A 86 5.29 -8.52 4.83
C SER A 86 4.60 -7.37 4.11
N VAL A 87 5.30 -6.73 3.18
CA VAL A 87 4.82 -5.55 2.45
C VAL A 87 5.06 -5.73 0.95
N ALA A 88 4.10 -5.31 0.14
CA ALA A 88 4.27 -5.12 -1.29
C ALA A 88 3.81 -3.71 -1.67
N PHE A 89 4.62 -3.06 -2.50
CA PHE A 89 4.33 -1.73 -3.04
C PHE A 89 4.12 -1.82 -4.55
N HIS A 90 3.02 -1.23 -5.02
CA HIS A 90 2.73 -1.08 -6.44
C HIS A 90 2.15 0.30 -6.72
N ARG A 91 2.52 0.89 -7.84
CA ARG A 91 1.67 1.90 -8.46
C ARG A 91 0.45 1.19 -9.04
N LEU A 92 -0.68 1.90 -9.09
CA LEU A 92 -1.92 1.29 -9.60
C LEU A 92 -1.76 0.70 -10.99
N GLU A 93 -1.11 1.40 -11.91
CA GLU A 93 -0.90 0.92 -13.28
C GLU A 93 -0.13 -0.40 -13.33
N ASP A 94 0.93 -0.53 -12.52
CA ASP A 94 1.73 -1.76 -12.43
C ASP A 94 0.94 -2.91 -11.81
N LEU A 95 0.14 -2.61 -10.80
CA LEU A 95 -0.76 -3.58 -10.18
C LEU A 95 -1.81 -4.10 -11.18
N LEU A 96 -2.46 -3.19 -11.91
CA LEU A 96 -3.45 -3.56 -12.93
C LEU A 96 -2.82 -4.41 -14.04
N ALA A 97 -1.60 -4.07 -14.47
CA ALA A 97 -0.87 -4.88 -15.45
C ALA A 97 -0.59 -6.30 -14.91
N ALA A 98 -0.21 -6.43 -13.64
CA ALA A 98 -0.01 -7.72 -12.99
C ALA A 98 -1.31 -8.52 -12.90
N LEU A 99 -2.41 -7.89 -12.51
CA LEU A 99 -3.72 -8.54 -12.43
C LEU A 99 -4.21 -9.03 -13.80
N LYS A 100 -3.99 -8.24 -14.85
CA LYS A 100 -4.32 -8.65 -16.23
C LYS A 100 -3.52 -9.85 -16.70
N ARG A 101 -2.21 -9.88 -16.41
CA ARG A 101 -1.34 -11.03 -16.74
C ARG A 101 -1.79 -12.31 -16.03
N ASP A 102 -2.33 -12.16 -14.84
CA ASP A 102 -2.76 -13.27 -13.99
C ASP A 102 -4.24 -13.67 -14.22
N ALA A 103 -4.94 -13.07 -15.19
CA ALA A 103 -6.37 -13.30 -15.42
C ALA A 103 -6.73 -14.78 -15.65
N ASP A 104 -5.85 -15.53 -16.31
CA ASP A 104 -6.04 -16.95 -16.62
C ASP A 104 -5.35 -17.89 -15.62
N VAL A 105 -4.73 -17.34 -14.57
CA VAL A 105 -4.05 -18.14 -13.55
C VAL A 105 -5.08 -18.74 -12.58
N SER A 106 -4.88 -20.00 -12.20
CA SER A 106 -5.78 -20.66 -11.27
C SER A 106 -5.86 -19.94 -9.92
N PRO A 107 -7.01 -19.97 -9.22
CA PRO A 107 -7.18 -19.31 -7.93
C PRO A 107 -6.14 -19.70 -6.89
N GLN A 108 -5.70 -20.95 -6.90
CA GLN A 108 -4.66 -21.46 -5.98
C GLN A 108 -3.31 -20.78 -6.19
N ARG A 109 -2.91 -20.58 -7.45
CA ARG A 109 -1.66 -19.90 -7.81
C ARG A 109 -1.76 -18.38 -7.60
N LEU A 110 -2.94 -17.79 -7.85
CA LEU A 110 -3.20 -16.38 -7.57
C LEU A 110 -2.98 -16.04 -6.11
N ARG A 111 -3.45 -16.88 -5.19
CA ARG A 111 -3.30 -16.68 -3.75
C ARG A 111 -1.84 -16.66 -3.29
N GLN A 112 -0.91 -17.18 -4.10
CA GLN A 112 0.52 -17.16 -3.82
C GLN A 112 1.20 -15.86 -4.28
N ARG A 113 0.51 -15.01 -5.05
CA ARG A 113 1.04 -13.72 -5.47
C ARG A 113 1.21 -12.79 -4.27
N LYS A 114 2.28 -12.00 -4.26
CA LYS A 114 2.56 -11.05 -3.17
C LYS A 114 1.40 -10.12 -2.89
N HIS A 115 0.84 -9.49 -3.94
CA HIS A 115 -0.27 -8.56 -3.79
C HIS A 115 -1.54 -9.20 -3.21
N MET A 116 -1.62 -10.53 -3.21
CA MET A 116 -2.73 -11.27 -2.59
C MET A 116 -2.47 -11.64 -1.14
N ASN A 117 -1.24 -11.95 -0.77
CA ASN A 117 -0.95 -12.60 0.51
C ASN A 117 -0.09 -11.79 1.51
N VAL A 118 0.52 -10.67 1.12
CA VAL A 118 1.27 -9.84 2.07
C VAL A 118 0.37 -9.25 3.14
N ALA A 119 0.92 -8.97 4.32
CA ALA A 119 0.20 -8.33 5.42
C ALA A 119 -0.26 -6.91 5.05
N LEU A 120 0.56 -6.16 4.33
CA LEU A 120 0.26 -4.81 3.85
C LEU A 120 0.53 -4.69 2.34
N LEU A 121 -0.51 -4.38 1.58
CA LEU A 121 -0.40 -3.97 0.18
C LEU A 121 -0.53 -2.45 0.09
N ILE A 122 0.47 -1.79 -0.47
CA ILE A 122 0.44 -0.35 -0.76
C ILE A 122 0.14 -0.17 -2.24
N ILE A 123 -0.92 0.59 -2.54
CA ILE A 123 -1.32 0.94 -3.90
C ILE A 123 -1.21 2.46 -4.05
N ASP A 124 -0.21 2.89 -4.79
CA ASP A 124 0.09 4.30 -4.99
C ASP A 124 -0.54 4.86 -6.26
N GLU A 125 -0.88 6.14 -6.21
CA GLU A 125 -1.40 6.91 -7.36
C GLU A 125 -2.76 6.43 -7.89
N VAL A 126 -3.66 5.98 -7.00
CA VAL A 126 -5.04 5.64 -7.41
C VAL A 126 -5.79 6.92 -7.79
N GLY A 127 -6.40 6.93 -8.98
CA GLY A 127 -7.23 8.03 -9.45
C GLY A 127 -6.54 9.04 -10.37
N PHE A 128 -5.26 8.83 -10.73
CA PHE A 128 -4.59 9.65 -11.76
C PHE A 128 -5.25 9.47 -13.13
N GLU A 129 -5.53 8.22 -13.49
CA GLU A 129 -6.28 7.87 -14.69
C GLU A 129 -7.48 7.01 -14.31
N PRO A 130 -8.62 7.15 -15.02
CA PRO A 130 -9.77 6.27 -14.83
C PRO A 130 -9.43 4.82 -15.19
N MET A 131 -9.95 3.88 -14.42
CA MET A 131 -9.87 2.46 -14.77
C MET A 131 -10.91 2.14 -15.84
N THR A 132 -10.57 1.20 -16.73
CA THR A 132 -11.58 0.56 -17.58
C THR A 132 -12.51 -0.31 -16.73
N ARG A 133 -13.66 -0.71 -17.25
CA ARG A 133 -14.60 -1.58 -16.52
C ARG A 133 -13.98 -2.92 -16.14
N SER A 134 -13.17 -3.52 -17.02
CA SER A 134 -12.45 -4.76 -16.71
C SER A 134 -11.36 -4.58 -15.65
N GLU A 135 -10.65 -3.45 -15.69
CA GLU A 135 -9.65 -3.09 -14.66
C GLU A 135 -10.29 -2.88 -13.29
N ALA A 136 -11.40 -2.16 -13.24
CA ALA A 136 -12.16 -1.94 -12.01
C ALA A 136 -12.64 -3.28 -11.42
N SER A 137 -13.13 -4.19 -12.26
CA SER A 137 -13.54 -5.52 -11.83
C SER A 137 -12.39 -6.31 -11.19
N LEU A 138 -11.21 -6.30 -11.80
CA LEU A 138 -10.01 -6.94 -11.25
C LEU A 138 -9.57 -6.31 -9.93
N PHE A 139 -9.59 -4.99 -9.86
CA PHE A 139 -9.27 -4.23 -8.65
C PHE A 139 -10.22 -4.56 -7.49
N PHE A 140 -11.52 -4.58 -7.74
CA PHE A 140 -12.52 -4.96 -6.74
C PHE A 140 -12.37 -6.39 -6.24
N ARG A 141 -12.06 -7.32 -7.13
CA ARG A 141 -11.81 -8.72 -6.75
C ARG A 141 -10.62 -8.83 -5.81
N LEU A 142 -9.55 -8.07 -6.07
CA LEU A 142 -8.38 -8.00 -5.19
C LEU A 142 -8.75 -7.42 -3.82
N VAL A 143 -9.42 -6.27 -3.79
CA VAL A 143 -9.83 -5.61 -2.55
C VAL A 143 -10.76 -6.52 -1.73
N SER A 144 -11.75 -7.14 -2.36
CA SER A 144 -12.67 -8.07 -1.72
C SER A 144 -11.96 -9.30 -1.14
N TYR A 145 -11.01 -9.86 -1.88
CA TYR A 145 -10.22 -11.00 -1.38
C TYR A 145 -9.39 -10.62 -0.16
N ARG A 146 -8.78 -9.43 -0.19
CA ARG A 146 -7.94 -8.98 0.93
C ARG A 146 -8.73 -8.56 2.17
N TYR A 147 -9.99 -8.24 2.03
CA TYR A 147 -10.84 -7.86 3.15
C TYR A 147 -10.82 -8.93 4.26
N GLY A 148 -10.47 -8.53 5.47
CA GLY A 148 -10.32 -9.43 6.61
C GLY A 148 -9.09 -10.36 6.58
N ARG A 149 -8.28 -10.32 5.51
CA ARG A 149 -7.06 -11.14 5.38
C ARG A 149 -5.78 -10.34 5.50
N GLY A 150 -5.78 -9.11 5.01
CA GLY A 150 -4.63 -8.21 5.08
C GLY A 150 -5.04 -6.77 4.87
N SER A 151 -4.15 -5.86 5.20
CA SER A 151 -4.37 -4.42 5.06
C SER A 151 -4.02 -3.91 3.67
N ILE A 152 -4.73 -2.86 3.25
CA ILE A 152 -4.41 -2.08 2.04
C ILE A 152 -4.20 -0.63 2.46
N LEU A 153 -3.12 -0.02 1.96
CA LEU A 153 -2.87 1.40 2.04
C LEU A 153 -2.96 1.99 0.63
N ILE A 154 -3.86 2.93 0.43
CA ILE A 154 -4.07 3.59 -0.86
C ILE A 154 -3.67 5.06 -0.73
N THR A 155 -2.91 5.57 -1.71
CA THR A 155 -2.75 7.01 -1.93
C THR A 155 -3.58 7.45 -3.11
N THR A 156 -4.23 8.60 -2.99
CA THR A 156 -5.08 9.15 -4.05
C THR A 156 -5.07 10.67 -4.02
N ASN A 157 -5.24 11.27 -5.18
CA ASN A 157 -5.51 12.71 -5.34
C ASN A 157 -7.01 13.02 -5.48
N LYS A 158 -7.86 11.98 -5.50
CA LYS A 158 -9.30 12.11 -5.69
C LYS A 158 -10.06 12.01 -4.37
N GLY A 159 -11.07 12.87 -4.23
CA GLY A 159 -12.03 12.75 -3.14
C GLY A 159 -12.96 11.54 -3.33
N VAL A 160 -13.57 11.09 -2.24
CA VAL A 160 -14.50 9.94 -2.27
C VAL A 160 -15.64 10.15 -3.27
N ALA A 161 -16.12 11.39 -3.41
CA ALA A 161 -17.16 11.74 -4.37
C ALA A 161 -16.74 11.59 -5.85
N GLU A 162 -15.44 11.57 -6.13
CA GLU A 162 -14.89 11.42 -7.48
C GLU A 162 -14.60 9.95 -7.86
N TRP A 163 -14.69 9.05 -6.89
CA TRP A 163 -14.35 7.63 -7.09
C TRP A 163 -15.20 6.90 -8.11
N PRO A 164 -16.50 7.18 -8.29
CA PRO A 164 -17.27 6.57 -9.39
C PRO A 164 -16.64 6.79 -10.76
N ALA A 165 -16.13 7.99 -11.04
CA ALA A 165 -15.43 8.29 -12.30
C ALA A 165 -14.08 7.56 -12.41
N VAL A 166 -13.36 7.35 -11.29
CA VAL A 166 -12.11 6.58 -11.23
C VAL A 166 -12.35 5.11 -11.54
N LEU A 167 -13.49 4.58 -11.07
CA LEU A 167 -13.86 3.17 -11.14
C LEU A 167 -14.72 2.83 -12.37
N ALA A 168 -14.43 3.40 -13.54
CA ALA A 168 -15.06 3.13 -14.83
C ALA A 168 -16.28 3.99 -15.20
N GLY A 169 -16.30 5.24 -14.76
CA GLY A 169 -17.25 6.25 -15.20
C GLY A 169 -18.57 6.28 -14.43
N ASP A 170 -19.47 7.17 -14.85
CA ASP A 170 -20.69 7.54 -14.14
C ASP A 170 -21.75 6.43 -14.00
N GLU A 171 -21.51 5.28 -14.58
CA GLU A 171 -22.44 4.16 -14.54
C GLU A 171 -22.10 3.18 -13.44
N VAL A 172 -22.63 3.48 -12.30
CA VAL A 172 -23.00 2.52 -11.25
C VAL A 172 -21.90 1.69 -10.62
N LEU A 173 -21.63 2.10 -9.47
CA LEU A 173 -21.41 1.14 -8.38
C LEU A 173 -22.40 1.43 -7.27
#